data_6f41c18c3b1169aaee8223463c6e611c
#
_entry.id   6f41c18c3b1169aaee8223463c6e611c
#
_cell.length_a   1.000
_cell.length_b   1.000
_cell.length_c   1.000
_cell.angle_alpha   90.00
_cell.angle_beta   90.00
_cell.angle_gamma   90.00
#
_symmetry.space_group_name_H-M   'P 1'
#
loop_
_entity.id
_entity.type
_entity.pdbx_description
1 polymer ?
#
loop_
_entity_poly.entity_id
_entity_poly.type
_entity_poly.pdbx_seq_one_letter_code
_entity_poly.pdbx_strand_id
1 'polypeptide(L)'
;LVPNRLKITLKGAYEESAKFKERINSSEKYKRLFRIALRLEGLPRHASLHAAGIILSNENIDNVCPLIDVDEGVRASQFTMEYLEELGLIKMDFLGLRNLTIIDEIVHHINETAVQKLEIMKIPLDDALTYQLIRDVDTIGVFQLESDGMKNLIRKMKPRNFEDIVATIALYRPGPMENIPEYLDRREHPEKIDYIHPDLKPILENTYGIMIYQEQIMQVATKMAGFSLGKADNLRKAISKKKGDELIKLQADFIKGAVSKGYTLQLAQHVYDLIMKFANYGFNRSHSVAYGMIAYQLAYLKANYPLYF
;
A
#
# COMPACT_ATOMS: atom_id res chain seq x y z
N LEU A 1 -21.88 18.94 9.69
CA LEU A 1 -22.87 18.11 10.37
C LEU A 1 -22.74 16.64 9.99
N VAL A 2 -22.27 16.36 8.76
CA VAL A 2 -21.90 15.00 8.32
C VAL A 2 -20.57 14.64 8.98
N PRO A 3 -20.44 13.47 9.65
CA PRO A 3 -19.18 13.03 10.24
C PRO A 3 -18.06 12.94 9.20
N ASN A 4 -16.86 13.41 9.54
CA ASN A 4 -15.70 13.33 8.65
C ASN A 4 -15.05 11.94 8.74
N ARG A 5 -15.64 10.97 8.08
CA ARG A 5 -15.20 9.57 8.02
C ARG A 5 -15.22 9.07 6.59
N LEU A 6 -14.18 8.30 6.20
CA LEU A 6 -14.12 7.67 4.89
C LEU A 6 -15.34 6.76 4.66
N LYS A 7 -15.93 6.84 3.47
CA LYS A 7 -17.08 6.05 3.02
C LYS A 7 -18.34 6.21 3.86
N ILE A 8 -18.51 7.33 4.59
CA ILE A 8 -19.77 7.63 5.23
C ILE A 8 -20.87 7.84 4.18
N THR A 9 -22.00 7.17 4.34
CA THR A 9 -23.19 7.40 3.51
C THR A 9 -24.09 8.43 4.17
N LEU A 10 -24.95 9.08 3.38
CA LEU A 10 -25.92 10.02 3.92
C LEU A 10 -26.87 9.34 4.93
N LYS A 11 -27.23 8.09 4.69
CA LYS A 11 -28.01 7.29 5.62
C LYS A 11 -27.25 7.03 6.92
N GLY A 12 -25.99 6.61 6.82
CA GLY A 12 -25.13 6.42 8.00
C GLY A 12 -24.91 7.71 8.78
N ALA A 13 -24.67 8.82 8.09
CA ALA A 13 -24.57 10.15 8.73
C ALA A 13 -25.85 10.56 9.48
N TYR A 14 -27.02 10.24 8.92
CA TYR A 14 -28.30 10.52 9.55
C TYR A 14 -28.54 9.67 10.81
N GLU A 15 -28.05 8.43 10.82
CA GLU A 15 -28.16 7.53 11.97
C GLU A 15 -27.16 7.91 13.09
N GLU A 16 -25.93 8.29 12.73
CA GLU A 16 -24.85 8.54 13.68
C GLU A 16 -24.83 9.97 14.26
N SER A 17 -25.23 10.99 13.47
CA SER A 17 -25.14 12.39 13.88
C SER A 17 -26.48 12.97 14.30
N ALA A 18 -26.69 13.13 15.63
CA ALA A 18 -27.88 13.75 16.16
C ALA A 18 -28.12 15.16 15.59
N LYS A 19 -27.05 15.96 15.44
CA LYS A 19 -27.15 17.33 14.87
C LYS A 19 -27.55 17.31 13.39
N PHE A 20 -27.09 16.34 12.62
CA PHE A 20 -27.48 16.19 11.22
C PHE A 20 -28.96 15.76 11.12
N LYS A 21 -29.34 14.77 11.90
CA LYS A 21 -30.73 14.28 12.00
C LYS A 21 -31.70 15.39 12.40
N GLU A 22 -31.36 16.16 13.42
CA GLU A 22 -32.15 17.32 13.86
C GLU A 22 -32.33 18.35 12.73
N ARG A 23 -31.20 18.68 12.04
CA ARG A 23 -31.23 19.62 10.91
C ARG A 23 -32.12 19.13 9.76
N ILE A 24 -32.05 17.86 9.40
CA ILE A 24 -32.91 17.29 8.36
C ILE A 24 -34.37 17.36 8.76
N ASN A 25 -34.68 17.05 10.01
CA ASN A 25 -36.07 17.04 10.51
C ASN A 25 -36.63 18.42 10.82
N SER A 26 -35.83 19.49 10.81
CA SER A 26 -36.24 20.84 11.19
C SER A 26 -37.20 21.49 10.18
N SER A 27 -37.31 21.01 8.97
CA SER A 27 -38.28 21.52 7.98
C SER A 27 -38.56 20.52 6.85
N GLU A 28 -39.72 20.63 6.23
CA GLU A 28 -40.07 19.81 5.06
C GLU A 28 -39.13 20.06 3.85
N LYS A 29 -38.58 21.26 3.74
CA LYS A 29 -37.59 21.60 2.73
C LYS A 29 -36.32 20.72 2.88
N TYR A 30 -35.80 20.56 4.09
CA TYR A 30 -34.63 19.74 4.36
C TYR A 30 -34.92 18.24 4.23
N LYS A 31 -36.09 17.79 4.64
CA LYS A 31 -36.51 16.39 4.42
C LYS A 31 -36.59 16.07 2.92
N ARG A 32 -37.14 16.98 2.13
CA ARG A 32 -37.21 16.82 0.67
C ARG A 32 -35.82 16.80 0.04
N LEU A 33 -34.93 17.73 0.45
CA LEU A 33 -33.53 17.77 0.00
C LEU A 33 -32.82 16.46 0.32
N PHE A 34 -32.93 15.96 1.53
CA PHE A 34 -32.32 14.72 1.97
C PHE A 34 -32.82 13.50 1.15
N ARG A 35 -34.12 13.40 0.91
CA ARG A 35 -34.66 12.32 0.05
C ARG A 35 -34.13 12.37 -1.38
N ILE A 36 -33.96 13.56 -1.94
CA ILE A 36 -33.36 13.70 -3.28
C ILE A 36 -31.88 13.34 -3.22
N ALA A 37 -31.13 13.83 -2.24
CA ALA A 37 -29.72 13.53 -2.06
C ALA A 37 -29.43 12.03 -1.91
N LEU A 38 -30.26 11.30 -1.14
CA LEU A 38 -30.16 9.85 -1.00
C LEU A 38 -30.33 9.09 -2.35
N ARG A 39 -31.12 9.65 -3.27
CA ARG A 39 -31.29 9.06 -4.61
C ARG A 39 -30.15 9.36 -5.56
N LEU A 40 -29.41 10.44 -5.29
CA LEU A 40 -28.26 10.86 -6.08
C LEU A 40 -26.94 10.32 -5.54
N GLU A 41 -26.93 9.89 -4.28
CA GLU A 41 -25.73 9.35 -3.64
C GLU A 41 -25.25 8.09 -4.38
N GLY A 42 -23.96 8.06 -4.72
CA GLY A 42 -23.34 6.95 -5.45
C GLY A 42 -23.50 6.98 -6.97
N LEU A 43 -24.25 7.94 -7.53
CA LEU A 43 -24.31 8.11 -8.98
C LEU A 43 -23.01 8.73 -9.51
N PRO A 44 -22.54 8.33 -10.69
CA PRO A 44 -21.42 8.99 -11.36
C PRO A 44 -21.71 10.48 -11.56
N ARG A 45 -20.75 11.33 -11.18
CA ARG A 45 -20.90 12.78 -11.23
C ARG A 45 -20.27 13.39 -12.49
N HIS A 46 -19.10 12.91 -12.85
CA HIS A 46 -18.36 13.36 -14.02
C HIS A 46 -17.37 12.26 -14.45
N ALA A 47 -16.99 12.32 -15.72
CA ALA A 47 -15.84 11.59 -16.23
C ALA A 47 -14.56 12.39 -15.97
N SER A 48 -13.46 11.71 -15.70
CA SER A 48 -12.14 12.33 -15.59
C SER A 48 -11.12 11.49 -16.34
N LEU A 49 -10.08 12.16 -16.85
CA LEU A 49 -8.97 11.49 -17.50
C LEU A 49 -8.03 10.88 -16.45
N HIS A 50 -7.55 9.68 -16.71
CA HIS A 50 -6.50 9.09 -15.88
C HIS A 50 -5.18 9.82 -16.13
N ALA A 51 -4.50 10.24 -15.07
CA ALA A 51 -3.31 11.10 -15.16
C ALA A 51 -2.12 10.46 -15.92
N ALA A 52 -2.03 9.13 -15.93
CA ALA A 52 -0.87 8.41 -16.46
C ALA A 52 -1.23 7.14 -17.25
N GLY A 53 -2.50 6.76 -17.30
CA GLY A 53 -2.96 5.53 -17.96
C GLY A 53 -3.11 5.73 -19.46
N ILE A 54 -2.42 4.90 -20.25
CA ILE A 54 -2.51 4.85 -21.70
C ILE A 54 -3.05 3.49 -22.11
N ILE A 55 -4.00 3.49 -23.06
CA ILE A 55 -4.55 2.26 -23.63
C ILE A 55 -3.76 1.88 -24.87
N LEU A 56 -3.31 0.63 -24.91
CA LEU A 56 -2.66 0.03 -26.06
C LEU A 56 -3.59 -0.99 -26.72
N SER A 57 -3.61 -0.98 -28.05
CA SER A 57 -4.37 -1.90 -28.89
C SER A 57 -3.56 -2.32 -30.10
N ASN A 58 -3.83 -3.51 -30.63
CA ASN A 58 -3.26 -3.99 -31.89
C ASN A 58 -3.97 -3.41 -33.12
N GLU A 59 -5.11 -2.78 -32.93
CA GLU A 59 -5.92 -2.12 -33.95
C GLU A 59 -6.38 -0.73 -33.50
N ASN A 60 -7.02 0.03 -34.37
CA ASN A 60 -7.59 1.32 -34.01
C ASN A 60 -8.58 1.16 -32.86
N ILE A 61 -8.37 1.91 -31.77
CA ILE A 61 -9.17 1.78 -30.53
C ILE A 61 -10.65 2.07 -30.78
N ASP A 62 -10.98 2.95 -31.73
CA ASP A 62 -12.36 3.27 -32.11
C ASP A 62 -13.12 2.10 -32.77
N ASN A 63 -12.42 1.07 -33.25
CA ASN A 63 -13.04 -0.20 -33.66
C ASN A 63 -13.46 -1.07 -32.48
N VAL A 64 -12.84 -0.85 -31.31
CA VAL A 64 -12.99 -1.70 -30.11
C VAL A 64 -13.89 -1.07 -29.07
N CYS A 65 -13.73 0.24 -28.84
CA CYS A 65 -14.53 0.98 -27.88
C CYS A 65 -14.79 2.42 -28.32
N PRO A 66 -15.94 3.02 -27.93
CA PRO A 66 -16.22 4.41 -28.20
C PRO A 66 -15.22 5.32 -27.49
N LEU A 67 -14.82 6.40 -28.19
CA LEU A 67 -13.89 7.40 -27.68
C LEU A 67 -14.59 8.72 -27.42
N ILE A 68 -14.03 9.53 -26.56
CA ILE A 68 -14.43 10.91 -26.29
C ILE A 68 -13.19 11.81 -26.39
N ASP A 69 -13.36 12.97 -27.05
CA ASP A 69 -12.33 13.98 -27.03
C ASP A 69 -12.36 14.72 -25.67
N VAL A 70 -11.22 14.76 -24.99
CA VAL A 70 -11.12 15.31 -23.63
C VAL A 70 -10.36 16.63 -23.64
N ASP A 71 -9.33 16.74 -24.48
CA ASP A 71 -8.52 17.94 -24.69
C ASP A 71 -7.96 17.92 -26.11
N GLU A 72 -7.38 19.05 -26.60
CA GLU A 72 -6.83 19.12 -27.95
C GLU A 72 -5.87 17.95 -28.23
N GLY A 73 -6.30 17.08 -29.16
CA GLY A 73 -5.52 15.91 -29.60
C GLY A 73 -5.49 14.73 -28.60
N VAL A 74 -6.21 14.81 -27.47
CA VAL A 74 -6.28 13.74 -26.47
C VAL A 74 -7.66 13.09 -26.48
N ARG A 75 -7.70 11.79 -26.78
CA ARG A 75 -8.93 10.98 -26.78
C ARG A 75 -8.88 9.95 -25.65
N ALA A 76 -10.00 9.77 -24.97
CA ALA A 76 -10.15 8.79 -23.91
C ALA A 76 -11.22 7.76 -24.26
N SER A 77 -11.07 6.54 -23.73
CA SER A 77 -12.11 5.51 -23.80
C SER A 77 -13.32 5.94 -22.98
N GLN A 78 -14.53 5.70 -23.51
CA GLN A 78 -15.77 5.90 -22.75
C GLN A 78 -16.08 4.73 -21.82
N PHE A 79 -15.39 3.60 -21.96
CA PHE A 79 -15.47 2.51 -21.01
C PHE A 79 -14.49 2.73 -19.85
N THR A 80 -14.93 2.37 -18.63
CA THR A 80 -14.07 2.36 -17.45
C THR A 80 -13.05 1.24 -17.55
N MET A 81 -11.95 1.36 -16.78
CA MET A 81 -10.83 0.41 -16.84
C MET A 81 -11.22 -1.05 -16.56
N GLU A 82 -12.35 -1.27 -15.89
CA GLU A 82 -12.84 -2.61 -15.50
C GLU A 82 -13.20 -3.47 -16.72
N TYR A 83 -13.57 -2.84 -17.83
CA TYR A 83 -14.00 -3.52 -19.07
C TYR A 83 -12.89 -3.64 -20.13
N LEU A 84 -11.75 -2.94 -19.94
CA LEU A 84 -10.71 -2.87 -20.98
C LEU A 84 -10.06 -4.22 -21.26
N GLU A 85 -9.79 -5.02 -20.21
CA GLU A 85 -9.21 -6.36 -20.36
C GLU A 85 -10.13 -7.32 -21.12
N GLU A 86 -11.45 -7.24 -20.89
CA GLU A 86 -12.45 -8.05 -21.58
C GLU A 86 -12.55 -7.72 -23.08
N LEU A 87 -12.20 -6.47 -23.43
CA LEU A 87 -12.14 -6.00 -24.83
C LEU A 87 -10.78 -6.29 -25.49
N GLY A 88 -9.85 -6.96 -24.81
CA GLY A 88 -8.50 -7.23 -25.32
C GLY A 88 -7.58 -5.99 -25.35
N LEU A 89 -7.96 -4.94 -24.65
CA LEU A 89 -7.15 -3.72 -24.51
C LEU A 89 -6.21 -3.81 -23.32
N ILE A 90 -5.00 -3.28 -23.45
CA ILE A 90 -4.01 -3.24 -22.39
C ILE A 90 -3.89 -1.81 -21.89
N LYS A 91 -4.10 -1.62 -20.57
CA LYS A 91 -3.82 -0.35 -19.91
C LYS A 91 -2.41 -0.36 -19.35
N MET A 92 -1.59 0.59 -19.77
CA MET A 92 -0.27 0.84 -19.19
C MET A 92 -0.24 2.19 -18.50
N ASP A 93 0.31 2.21 -17.28
CA ASP A 93 0.46 3.43 -16.49
C ASP A 93 1.90 3.95 -16.59
N PHE A 94 2.07 5.12 -17.21
CA PHE A 94 3.36 5.82 -17.32
C PHE A 94 3.42 6.93 -16.30
N LEU A 95 3.82 6.57 -15.08
CA LEU A 95 3.88 7.52 -13.98
C LEU A 95 5.33 7.95 -13.74
N GLY A 96 5.62 9.23 -13.98
CA GLY A 96 6.89 9.84 -13.65
C GLY A 96 6.99 10.15 -12.15
N LEU A 97 8.19 10.02 -11.58
CA LEU A 97 8.48 10.40 -10.20
C LEU A 97 9.55 11.50 -10.20
N ARG A 98 9.13 12.74 -9.91
CA ARG A 98 10.02 13.93 -9.91
C ARG A 98 11.24 13.76 -8.97
N ASN A 99 11.10 12.98 -7.91
CA ASN A 99 12.20 12.70 -6.99
C ASN A 99 13.38 11.98 -7.65
N LEU A 100 13.14 11.20 -8.70
CA LEU A 100 14.24 10.58 -9.48
C LEU A 100 15.02 11.63 -10.28
N THR A 101 14.33 12.60 -10.85
CA THR A 101 14.97 13.74 -11.53
C THR A 101 15.81 14.56 -10.54
N ILE A 102 15.27 14.82 -9.34
CA ILE A 102 16.00 15.55 -8.28
C ILE A 102 17.27 14.79 -7.88
N ILE A 103 17.19 13.48 -7.69
CA ILE A 103 18.37 12.65 -7.37
C ILE A 103 19.41 12.76 -8.49
N ASP A 104 18.97 12.64 -9.74
CA ASP A 104 19.86 12.69 -10.91
C ASP A 104 20.56 14.05 -11.03
N GLU A 105 19.83 15.15 -10.87
CA GLU A 105 20.36 16.51 -10.89
C GLU A 105 21.37 16.73 -9.76
N ILE A 106 21.07 16.32 -8.52
CA ILE A 106 21.99 16.44 -7.39
C ILE A 106 23.27 15.65 -7.64
N VAL A 107 23.15 14.39 -8.08
CA VAL A 107 24.30 13.53 -8.39
C VAL A 107 25.13 14.11 -9.54
N HIS A 108 24.46 14.68 -10.56
CA HIS A 108 25.16 15.36 -11.66
C HIS A 108 26.01 16.53 -11.14
N HIS A 109 25.43 17.44 -10.36
CA HIS A 109 26.16 18.60 -9.80
C HIS A 109 27.28 18.19 -8.86
N ILE A 110 27.10 17.19 -8.00
CA ILE A 110 28.18 16.64 -7.19
C ILE A 110 29.31 16.16 -8.10
N ASN A 111 28.97 15.45 -9.15
CA ASN A 111 29.93 14.85 -10.06
C ASN A 111 30.65 15.86 -10.98
N GLU A 112 30.14 17.07 -11.15
CA GLU A 112 30.86 18.15 -11.86
C GLU A 112 32.11 18.59 -11.10
N THR A 113 32.04 18.62 -9.77
CA THR A 113 33.10 19.18 -8.90
C THR A 113 33.91 18.13 -8.13
N ALA A 114 33.34 16.94 -7.92
CA ALA A 114 33.98 15.88 -7.13
C ALA A 114 35.13 15.21 -7.88
N VAL A 115 36.24 14.98 -7.17
CA VAL A 115 37.39 14.19 -7.67
C VAL A 115 36.98 12.72 -7.86
N GLN A 116 36.26 12.16 -6.89
CA GLN A 116 35.69 10.82 -6.98
C GLN A 116 34.20 10.92 -7.32
N LYS A 117 33.80 10.29 -8.41
CA LYS A 117 32.41 10.32 -8.87
C LYS A 117 31.49 9.51 -7.95
N LEU A 118 30.37 10.10 -7.59
CA LEU A 118 29.32 9.44 -6.82
C LEU A 118 28.46 8.58 -7.74
N GLU A 119 28.38 7.29 -7.44
CA GLU A 119 27.47 6.33 -8.08
C GLU A 119 26.34 6.03 -7.11
N ILE A 120 25.16 6.64 -7.32
CA ILE A 120 24.03 6.57 -6.41
C ILE A 120 23.52 5.14 -6.11
N MET A 121 23.75 4.21 -7.03
CA MET A 121 23.39 2.80 -6.83
C MET A 121 24.40 2.02 -5.99
N LYS A 122 25.54 2.62 -5.67
CA LYS A 122 26.62 1.99 -4.87
C LYS A 122 26.79 2.62 -3.49
N ILE A 123 25.91 3.54 -3.08
CA ILE A 123 25.98 4.11 -1.73
C ILE A 123 25.77 3.03 -0.67
N PRO A 124 26.46 3.13 0.48
CA PRO A 124 26.29 2.18 1.58
C PRO A 124 24.88 2.34 2.19
N LEU A 125 24.22 1.21 2.51
CA LEU A 125 22.90 1.20 3.13
C LEU A 125 22.96 1.25 4.68
N ASP A 126 24.13 1.45 5.24
CA ASP A 126 24.42 1.51 6.68
C ASP A 126 25.05 2.85 7.11
N ASP A 127 24.92 3.89 6.28
CA ASP A 127 25.48 5.23 6.56
C ASP A 127 24.88 5.85 7.81
N ALA A 128 25.72 6.11 8.81
CA ALA A 128 25.30 6.58 10.13
C ALA A 128 24.67 7.99 10.07
N LEU A 129 25.19 8.88 9.22
CA LEU A 129 24.69 10.26 9.06
C LEU A 129 23.28 10.25 8.47
N THR A 130 23.05 9.40 7.49
CA THR A 130 21.73 9.22 6.87
C THR A 130 20.69 8.78 7.89
N TYR A 131 20.99 7.76 8.70
CA TYR A 131 20.04 7.31 9.75
C TYR A 131 19.89 8.36 10.87
N GLN A 132 20.93 9.12 11.18
CA GLN A 132 20.83 10.22 12.14
C GLN A 132 19.85 11.29 11.64
N LEU A 133 20.02 11.76 10.39
CA LEU A 133 19.13 12.73 9.76
C LEU A 133 17.66 12.24 9.75
N ILE A 134 17.44 10.95 9.42
CA ILE A 134 16.09 10.38 9.45
C ILE A 134 15.53 10.36 10.89
N ARG A 135 16.31 9.93 11.89
CA ARG A 135 15.87 9.90 13.30
C ARG A 135 15.59 11.27 13.87
N ASP A 136 16.37 12.27 13.47
CA ASP A 136 16.18 13.67 13.87
C ASP A 136 14.98 14.32 13.15
N VAL A 137 14.39 13.57 12.19
CA VAL A 137 13.21 14.00 11.45
C VAL A 137 13.48 15.23 10.58
N ASP A 138 14.73 15.47 10.20
CA ASP A 138 15.09 16.49 9.21
C ASP A 138 14.85 15.95 7.78
N THR A 139 13.59 15.61 7.50
CA THR A 139 13.16 14.89 6.30
C THR A 139 12.38 15.73 5.30
N ILE A 140 12.49 17.06 5.39
CA ILE A 140 11.93 17.97 4.35
C ILE A 140 12.66 17.69 3.02
N GLY A 141 11.89 17.49 1.95
CA GLY A 141 12.41 17.12 0.63
C GLY A 141 12.75 15.64 0.47
N VAL A 142 12.72 14.84 1.55
CA VAL A 142 12.96 13.41 1.49
C VAL A 142 11.65 12.67 1.17
N PHE A 143 11.61 12.09 -0.02
CA PHE A 143 10.45 11.36 -0.51
C PHE A 143 9.87 10.37 0.52
N GLN A 144 8.55 10.32 0.64
CA GLN A 144 7.79 9.48 1.59
C GLN A 144 7.98 9.83 3.08
N LEU A 145 9.02 10.57 3.48
CA LEU A 145 9.36 10.77 4.89
C LEU A 145 9.03 12.19 5.41
N GLU A 146 8.47 13.06 4.59
CA GLU A 146 8.33 14.48 4.89
C GLU A 146 6.98 14.91 5.51
N SER A 147 5.92 14.10 5.40
CA SER A 147 4.62 14.45 5.98
C SER A 147 4.64 14.42 7.51
N ASP A 148 3.85 15.27 8.17
CA ASP A 148 3.79 15.34 9.64
C ASP A 148 3.42 14.01 10.29
N GLY A 149 2.51 13.26 9.68
CA GLY A 149 2.14 11.94 10.17
C GLY A 149 3.28 10.94 10.06
N MET A 150 4.03 10.96 8.95
CA MET A 150 5.20 10.11 8.77
C MET A 150 6.34 10.53 9.73
N LYS A 151 6.59 11.82 9.90
CA LYS A 151 7.54 12.34 10.89
C LYS A 151 7.22 11.86 12.31
N ASN A 152 5.94 11.86 12.69
CA ASN A 152 5.51 11.34 13.99
C ASN A 152 5.73 9.82 14.11
N LEU A 153 5.56 9.08 13.03
CA LEU A 153 5.88 7.66 13.02
C LEU A 153 7.39 7.42 13.13
N ILE A 154 8.22 8.14 12.37
CA ILE A 154 9.68 8.02 12.38
C ILE A 154 10.23 8.28 13.79
N ARG A 155 9.70 9.26 14.53
CA ARG A 155 10.09 9.51 15.94
C ARG A 155 9.87 8.29 16.85
N LYS A 156 8.84 7.49 16.56
CA LYS A 156 8.54 6.24 17.28
C LYS A 156 9.37 5.08 16.76
N MET A 157 9.44 4.93 15.44
CA MET A 157 10.15 3.84 14.77
C MET A 157 11.66 3.93 14.95
N LYS A 158 12.24 5.14 15.00
CA LYS A 158 13.69 5.37 15.12
C LYS A 158 14.50 4.42 14.22
N PRO A 159 14.38 4.52 12.89
CA PRO A 159 15.01 3.58 11.96
C PRO A 159 16.51 3.43 12.21
N ARG A 160 17.00 2.19 12.22
CA ARG A 160 18.40 1.82 12.46
C ARG A 160 19.06 1.19 11.25
N ASN A 161 18.24 0.67 10.34
CA ASN A 161 18.67 -0.03 9.13
C ASN A 161 17.64 0.15 8.01
N PHE A 162 17.98 -0.34 6.83
CA PHE A 162 17.13 -0.18 5.65
C PHE A 162 15.77 -0.89 5.78
N GLU A 163 15.71 -2.07 6.43
CA GLU A 163 14.45 -2.78 6.65
C GLU A 163 13.49 -1.99 7.55
N ASP A 164 14.00 -1.20 8.50
CA ASP A 164 13.16 -0.31 9.31
C ASP A 164 12.48 0.79 8.47
N ILE A 165 13.17 1.32 7.45
CA ILE A 165 12.59 2.29 6.50
C ILE A 165 11.51 1.60 5.67
N VAL A 166 11.79 0.42 5.14
CA VAL A 166 10.86 -0.40 4.35
C VAL A 166 9.60 -0.72 5.16
N ALA A 167 9.76 -1.15 6.42
CA ALA A 167 8.65 -1.43 7.31
C ALA A 167 7.86 -0.16 7.67
N THR A 168 8.52 0.96 7.90
CA THR A 168 7.88 2.26 8.18
C THR A 168 6.93 2.66 7.05
N ILE A 169 7.40 2.55 5.79
CA ILE A 169 6.58 2.85 4.60
C ILE A 169 5.39 1.89 4.49
N ALA A 170 5.59 0.61 4.76
CA ALA A 170 4.54 -0.40 4.68
C ALA A 170 3.45 -0.23 5.75
N LEU A 171 3.85 0.15 6.95
CA LEU A 171 2.97 0.28 8.12
C LEU A 171 2.19 1.61 8.15
N TYR A 172 2.70 2.66 7.51
CA TYR A 172 2.05 3.99 7.54
C TYR A 172 0.81 4.03 6.62
N ARG A 173 -0.24 3.34 7.04
CA ARG A 173 -1.55 3.33 6.35
C ARG A 173 -2.66 2.98 7.34
N PRO A 174 -3.91 3.45 7.10
CA PRO A 174 -5.08 2.99 7.87
C PRO A 174 -5.17 1.46 7.87
N GLY A 175 -5.32 0.87 9.04
CA GLY A 175 -5.28 -0.59 9.27
C GLY A 175 -3.91 -1.06 9.77
N PRO A 176 -2.86 -1.14 8.95
CA PRO A 176 -1.53 -1.59 9.38
C PRO A 176 -0.92 -0.79 10.52
N MET A 177 -1.25 0.50 10.66
CA MET A 177 -0.78 1.35 11.77
C MET A 177 -1.15 0.81 13.16
N GLU A 178 -2.21 0.00 13.26
CA GLU A 178 -2.62 -0.64 14.51
C GLU A 178 -1.57 -1.64 15.02
N ASN A 179 -0.75 -2.19 14.13
CA ASN A 179 0.30 -3.15 14.48
C ASN A 179 1.63 -2.48 14.91
N ILE A 180 1.76 -1.15 14.78
CA ILE A 180 3.00 -0.43 15.10
C ILE A 180 3.41 -0.62 16.57
N PRO A 181 2.53 -0.52 17.58
CA PRO A 181 2.91 -0.74 18.97
C PRO A 181 3.50 -2.12 19.20
N GLU A 182 2.88 -3.16 18.63
CA GLU A 182 3.36 -4.54 18.75
C GLU A 182 4.68 -4.75 18.01
N TYR A 183 4.82 -4.17 16.81
CA TYR A 183 6.06 -4.21 16.05
C TYR A 183 7.23 -3.60 16.84
N LEU A 184 7.02 -2.45 17.47
CA LEU A 184 8.03 -1.78 18.28
C LEU A 184 8.36 -2.54 19.55
N ASP A 185 7.36 -3.06 20.26
CA ASP A 185 7.57 -3.86 21.47
C ASP A 185 8.39 -5.12 21.17
N ARG A 186 8.01 -5.87 20.13
CA ARG A 186 8.73 -7.09 19.71
C ARG A 186 10.15 -6.81 19.19
N ARG A 187 10.37 -5.66 18.54
CA ARG A 187 11.70 -5.24 18.10
C ARG A 187 12.63 -4.95 19.26
N GLU A 188 12.15 -4.31 20.31
CA GLU A 188 12.95 -3.98 21.50
C GLU A 188 13.02 -5.17 22.47
N HIS A 189 12.11 -6.13 22.38
CA HIS A 189 11.97 -7.30 23.25
C HIS A 189 11.90 -8.60 22.43
N PRO A 190 13.03 -9.09 21.88
CA PRO A 190 13.03 -10.29 21.03
C PRO A 190 12.46 -11.54 21.71
N GLU A 191 12.49 -11.60 23.04
CA GLU A 191 11.91 -12.68 23.86
C GLU A 191 10.37 -12.74 23.77
N LYS A 192 9.72 -11.65 23.35
CA LYS A 192 8.26 -11.59 23.18
C LYS A 192 7.80 -11.98 21.78
N ILE A 193 8.73 -12.26 20.85
CA ILE A 193 8.37 -12.56 19.47
C ILE A 193 7.72 -13.94 19.43
N ASP A 194 6.45 -13.97 19.04
CA ASP A 194 5.74 -15.21 18.72
C ASP A 194 5.73 -15.39 17.19
N TYR A 195 6.37 -16.45 16.73
CA TYR A 195 6.37 -16.84 15.31
C TYR A 195 5.21 -17.79 14.96
N ILE A 196 4.30 -18.06 15.93
CA ILE A 196 3.15 -18.98 15.77
C ILE A 196 3.61 -20.45 15.63
N HIS A 197 4.60 -20.69 14.80
CA HIS A 197 5.24 -21.99 14.58
C HIS A 197 6.71 -21.80 14.14
N PRO A 198 7.65 -22.66 14.56
CA PRO A 198 9.07 -22.54 14.17
C PRO A 198 9.31 -22.45 12.66
N ASP A 199 8.52 -23.18 11.86
CA ASP A 199 8.62 -23.15 10.41
C ASP A 199 8.29 -21.79 9.77
N LEU A 200 7.61 -20.91 10.49
CA LEU A 200 7.26 -19.56 10.03
C LEU A 200 8.31 -18.52 10.41
N LYS A 201 9.24 -18.86 11.33
CA LYS A 201 10.31 -17.95 11.74
C LYS A 201 11.09 -17.39 10.56
N PRO A 202 11.59 -18.18 9.58
CA PRO A 202 12.36 -17.65 8.46
C PRO A 202 11.56 -16.67 7.56
N ILE A 203 10.22 -16.76 7.60
CA ILE A 203 9.33 -15.89 6.82
C ILE A 203 9.04 -14.58 7.56
N LEU A 204 8.94 -14.66 8.90
CA LEU A 204 8.42 -13.56 9.73
C LEU A 204 9.50 -12.88 10.57
N GLU A 205 10.76 -13.35 10.58
CA GLU A 205 11.80 -12.80 11.44
C GLU A 205 12.12 -11.33 11.16
N ASN A 206 12.14 -10.92 9.89
CA ASN A 206 12.39 -9.52 9.49
C ASN A 206 11.24 -8.57 9.87
N THR A 207 10.11 -9.10 10.32
CA THR A 207 8.94 -8.34 10.75
C THR A 207 8.50 -8.71 12.17
N TYR A 208 9.41 -9.30 12.94
CA TYR A 208 9.21 -9.65 14.36
C TYR A 208 7.95 -10.48 14.62
N GLY A 209 7.68 -11.45 13.73
CA GLY A 209 6.51 -12.33 13.83
C GLY A 209 5.20 -11.74 13.31
N ILE A 210 5.21 -10.52 12.76
CA ILE A 210 4.01 -9.86 12.24
C ILE A 210 3.95 -10.01 10.72
N MET A 211 2.80 -10.41 10.18
CA MET A 211 2.57 -10.41 8.73
C MET A 211 2.30 -8.98 8.27
N ILE A 212 3.23 -8.38 7.53
CA ILE A 212 3.12 -7.02 6.98
C ILE A 212 2.99 -7.08 5.45
N TYR A 213 3.69 -8.03 4.81
CA TYR A 213 3.81 -8.09 3.37
C TYR A 213 2.95 -9.16 2.74
N GLN A 214 2.43 -8.88 1.55
CA GLN A 214 1.67 -9.84 0.73
C GLN A 214 2.50 -11.09 0.42
N GLU A 215 3.79 -10.91 0.20
CA GLU A 215 4.74 -11.98 -0.07
C GLU A 215 4.86 -12.96 1.12
N GLN A 216 4.79 -12.46 2.35
CA GLN A 216 4.80 -13.33 3.55
C GLN A 216 3.56 -14.22 3.60
N ILE A 217 2.38 -13.69 3.24
CA ILE A 217 1.13 -14.47 3.16
C ILE A 217 1.28 -15.60 2.14
N MET A 218 1.83 -15.30 0.97
CA MET A 218 2.07 -16.32 -0.06
C MET A 218 3.09 -17.37 0.40
N GLN A 219 4.17 -16.95 1.05
CA GLN A 219 5.19 -17.85 1.59
C GLN A 219 4.64 -18.76 2.70
N VAL A 220 3.81 -18.22 3.60
CA VAL A 220 3.13 -19.00 4.64
C VAL A 220 2.21 -20.04 4.02
N ALA A 221 1.42 -19.68 3.02
CA ALA A 221 0.54 -20.61 2.31
C ALA A 221 1.32 -21.72 1.59
N THR A 222 2.44 -21.37 0.96
CA THR A 222 3.33 -22.35 0.31
C THR A 222 4.00 -23.26 1.34
N LYS A 223 4.55 -22.72 2.43
CA LYS A 223 5.25 -23.49 3.46
C LYS A 223 4.34 -24.43 4.20
N MET A 224 3.23 -23.93 4.73
CA MET A 224 2.33 -24.73 5.58
C MET A 224 1.38 -25.61 4.77
N ALA A 225 0.71 -25.04 3.78
CA ALA A 225 -0.34 -25.78 3.04
C ALA A 225 0.15 -26.42 1.73
N GLY A 226 1.41 -26.21 1.33
CA GLY A 226 1.97 -26.75 0.10
C GLY A 226 1.36 -26.13 -1.16
N PHE A 227 0.85 -24.91 -1.07
CA PHE A 227 0.35 -24.22 -2.25
C PHE A 227 1.48 -23.96 -3.24
N SER A 228 1.20 -24.12 -4.54
CA SER A 228 2.06 -23.59 -5.58
C SER A 228 2.05 -22.06 -5.51
N LEU A 229 3.06 -21.40 -6.07
CA LEU A 229 3.13 -19.93 -6.12
C LEU A 229 1.88 -19.33 -6.77
N GLY A 230 1.38 -19.95 -7.86
CA GLY A 230 0.14 -19.50 -8.52
C GLY A 230 -1.09 -19.63 -7.62
N LYS A 231 -1.21 -20.74 -6.84
CA LYS A 231 -2.33 -20.91 -5.90
C LYS A 231 -2.24 -19.95 -4.72
N ALA A 232 -1.04 -19.67 -4.24
CA ALA A 232 -0.80 -18.67 -3.19
C ALA A 232 -1.12 -17.24 -3.67
N ASP A 233 -0.81 -16.90 -4.93
CA ASP A 233 -1.20 -15.62 -5.52
C ASP A 233 -2.72 -15.53 -5.73
N ASN A 234 -3.38 -16.61 -6.11
CA ASN A 234 -4.85 -16.64 -6.17
C ASN A 234 -5.47 -16.40 -4.79
N LEU A 235 -4.91 -16.98 -3.71
CA LEU A 235 -5.36 -16.68 -2.34
C LEU A 235 -5.24 -15.19 -2.04
N ARG A 236 -4.08 -14.58 -2.31
CA ARG A 236 -3.85 -13.14 -2.13
C ARG A 236 -4.88 -12.30 -2.92
N LYS A 237 -5.12 -12.65 -4.19
CA LYS A 237 -6.10 -11.96 -5.06
C LYS A 237 -7.54 -12.11 -4.57
N ALA A 238 -7.92 -13.33 -4.16
CA ALA A 238 -9.26 -13.61 -3.65
C ALA A 238 -9.58 -12.81 -2.39
N ILE A 239 -8.60 -12.67 -1.47
CA ILE A 239 -8.74 -11.87 -0.27
C ILE A 239 -8.87 -10.38 -0.62
N SER A 240 -7.99 -9.85 -1.48
CA SER A 240 -8.03 -8.44 -1.88
C SER A 240 -9.34 -8.06 -2.58
N LYS A 241 -9.90 -8.98 -3.38
CA LYS A 241 -11.17 -8.78 -4.11
C LYS A 241 -12.41 -9.21 -3.31
N LYS A 242 -12.25 -9.70 -2.06
CA LYS A 242 -13.33 -10.18 -1.17
C LYS A 242 -14.27 -11.21 -1.82
N LYS A 243 -13.72 -12.14 -2.59
CA LYS A 243 -14.48 -13.17 -3.28
C LYS A 243 -14.88 -14.31 -2.33
N GLY A 244 -16.04 -14.20 -1.68
CA GLY A 244 -16.49 -15.07 -0.60
C GLY A 244 -16.42 -16.58 -0.91
N ASP A 245 -17.00 -17.03 -2.01
CA ASP A 245 -17.05 -18.47 -2.38
C ASP A 245 -15.66 -19.04 -2.68
N GLU A 246 -14.80 -18.24 -3.34
CA GLU A 246 -13.41 -18.62 -3.64
C GLU A 246 -12.58 -18.73 -2.35
N LEU A 247 -12.82 -17.83 -1.38
CA LEU A 247 -12.14 -17.85 -0.08
C LEU A 247 -12.50 -19.08 0.76
N ILE A 248 -13.76 -19.50 0.77
CA ILE A 248 -14.20 -20.72 1.48
C ILE A 248 -13.47 -21.95 0.91
N LYS A 249 -13.39 -22.06 -0.42
CA LYS A 249 -12.68 -23.16 -1.07
C LYS A 249 -11.18 -23.14 -0.75
N LEU A 250 -10.55 -21.97 -0.81
CA LEU A 250 -9.13 -21.81 -0.51
C LEU A 250 -8.82 -22.09 0.96
N GLN A 251 -9.75 -21.78 1.88
CA GLN A 251 -9.63 -22.14 3.29
C GLN A 251 -9.60 -23.65 3.49
N ALA A 252 -10.56 -24.37 2.89
CA ALA A 252 -10.63 -25.82 2.98
C ALA A 252 -9.34 -26.46 2.42
N ASP A 253 -8.87 -25.97 1.28
CA ASP A 253 -7.63 -26.44 0.65
C ASP A 253 -6.40 -26.15 1.52
N PHE A 254 -6.33 -24.96 2.14
CA PHE A 254 -5.23 -24.59 3.04
C PHE A 254 -5.17 -25.51 4.26
N ILE A 255 -6.30 -25.70 4.93
CA ILE A 255 -6.40 -26.54 6.11
C ILE A 255 -6.03 -27.99 5.77
N LYS A 256 -6.61 -28.53 4.68
CA LYS A 256 -6.31 -29.90 4.20
C LYS A 256 -4.81 -30.05 3.91
N GLY A 257 -4.23 -29.09 3.19
CA GLY A 257 -2.80 -29.09 2.85
C GLY A 257 -1.91 -29.05 4.09
N ALA A 258 -2.23 -28.17 5.04
CA ALA A 258 -1.47 -28.04 6.27
C ALA A 258 -1.54 -29.32 7.14
N VAL A 259 -2.73 -29.90 7.31
CA VAL A 259 -2.90 -31.15 8.05
C VAL A 259 -2.14 -32.30 7.37
N SER A 260 -2.15 -32.38 6.05
CA SER A 260 -1.38 -33.40 5.31
C SER A 260 0.13 -33.27 5.48
N LYS A 261 0.63 -32.10 5.86
CA LYS A 261 2.04 -31.83 6.20
C LYS A 261 2.37 -32.02 7.68
N GLY A 262 1.42 -32.48 8.49
CA GLY A 262 1.63 -32.80 9.91
C GLY A 262 1.29 -31.66 10.88
N TYR A 263 0.78 -30.53 10.43
CA TYR A 263 0.29 -29.48 11.33
C TYR A 263 -1.07 -29.86 11.92
N THR A 264 -1.34 -29.42 13.15
CA THR A 264 -2.64 -29.65 13.77
C THR A 264 -3.74 -28.83 13.09
N LEU A 265 -4.98 -29.35 13.11
CA LEU A 265 -6.14 -28.64 12.57
C LEU A 265 -6.31 -27.24 13.21
N GLN A 266 -6.11 -27.17 14.54
CA GLN A 266 -6.23 -25.91 15.28
C GLN A 266 -5.19 -24.89 14.83
N LEU A 267 -3.93 -25.30 14.64
CA LEU A 267 -2.87 -24.42 14.14
C LEU A 267 -3.17 -23.97 12.71
N ALA A 268 -3.59 -24.88 11.83
CA ALA A 268 -3.93 -24.55 10.46
C ALA A 268 -5.06 -23.52 10.37
N GLN A 269 -6.10 -23.70 11.19
CA GLN A 269 -7.22 -22.74 11.27
C GLN A 269 -6.74 -21.39 11.79
N HIS A 270 -5.98 -21.37 12.89
CA HIS A 270 -5.45 -20.14 13.48
C HIS A 270 -4.60 -19.33 12.48
N VAL A 271 -3.68 -20.00 11.76
CA VAL A 271 -2.83 -19.33 10.77
C VAL A 271 -3.67 -18.80 9.61
N TYR A 272 -4.68 -19.56 9.15
CA TYR A 272 -5.57 -19.07 8.10
C TYR A 272 -6.35 -17.82 8.54
N ASP A 273 -6.85 -17.80 9.77
CA ASP A 273 -7.57 -16.64 10.32
C ASP A 273 -6.67 -15.40 10.41
N LEU A 274 -5.39 -15.60 10.77
CA LEU A 274 -4.38 -14.53 10.72
C LEU A 274 -4.13 -14.06 9.29
N ILE A 275 -4.00 -14.96 8.31
CA ILE A 275 -3.89 -14.60 6.89
C ILE A 275 -5.09 -13.74 6.48
N MET A 276 -6.31 -14.12 6.85
CA MET A 276 -7.53 -13.36 6.51
C MET A 276 -7.54 -11.97 7.15
N LYS A 277 -7.08 -11.86 8.40
CA LYS A 277 -6.99 -10.58 9.11
C LYS A 277 -5.99 -9.64 8.42
N PHE A 278 -4.80 -10.13 8.08
CA PHE A 278 -3.71 -9.31 7.54
C PHE A 278 -3.74 -9.11 6.03
N ALA A 279 -4.35 -10.03 5.28
CA ALA A 279 -4.34 -9.97 3.82
C ALA A 279 -5.15 -8.80 3.23
N ASN A 280 -6.14 -8.26 3.97
CA ASN A 280 -6.82 -7.02 3.59
C ASN A 280 -5.88 -5.80 3.65
N TYR A 281 -4.77 -5.89 4.38
CA TYR A 281 -3.85 -4.80 4.69
C TYR A 281 -2.41 -5.09 4.25
N GLY A 282 -2.14 -6.29 3.72
CA GLY A 282 -0.82 -6.69 3.25
C GLY A 282 -0.25 -5.71 2.21
N PHE A 283 0.99 -5.27 2.40
CA PHE A 283 1.68 -4.38 1.48
C PHE A 283 2.57 -5.16 0.51
N ASN A 284 2.71 -4.68 -0.71
CA ASN A 284 3.69 -5.24 -1.63
C ASN A 284 5.09 -4.84 -1.16
N ARG A 285 5.93 -5.84 -0.80
CA ARG A 285 7.27 -5.59 -0.27
C ARG A 285 8.18 -4.96 -1.32
N SER A 286 8.07 -5.39 -2.58
CA SER A 286 8.86 -4.83 -3.68
C SER A 286 8.63 -3.33 -3.83
N HIS A 287 7.37 -2.88 -3.69
CA HIS A 287 7.03 -1.46 -3.70
C HIS A 287 7.65 -0.72 -2.51
N SER A 288 7.54 -1.25 -1.29
CA SER A 288 8.18 -0.65 -0.10
C SER A 288 9.69 -0.54 -0.24
N VAL A 289 10.34 -1.56 -0.78
CA VAL A 289 11.79 -1.58 -1.01
C VAL A 289 12.19 -0.52 -2.02
N ALA A 290 11.50 -0.45 -3.17
CA ALA A 290 11.79 0.51 -4.22
C ALA A 290 11.63 1.97 -3.72
N TYR A 291 10.54 2.25 -3.02
CA TYR A 291 10.27 3.59 -2.45
C TYR A 291 11.17 3.90 -1.26
N GLY A 292 11.50 2.89 -0.46
CA GLY A 292 12.49 3.00 0.61
C GLY A 292 13.89 3.32 0.09
N MET A 293 14.27 2.76 -1.07
CA MET A 293 15.54 3.08 -1.72
C MET A 293 15.60 4.54 -2.16
N ILE A 294 14.55 5.05 -2.80
CA ILE A 294 14.47 6.46 -3.20
C ILE A 294 14.53 7.38 -1.97
N ALA A 295 13.78 7.05 -0.91
CA ALA A 295 13.81 7.79 0.34
C ALA A 295 15.20 7.80 0.98
N TYR A 296 15.87 6.64 1.01
CA TYR A 296 17.21 6.51 1.57
C TYR A 296 18.24 7.29 0.73
N GLN A 297 18.18 7.21 -0.59
CA GLN A 297 19.06 7.96 -1.50
C GLN A 297 18.93 9.47 -1.28
N LEU A 298 17.72 9.99 -1.19
CA LEU A 298 17.49 11.41 -0.89
C LEU A 298 18.01 11.80 0.50
N ALA A 299 17.76 10.97 1.52
CA ALA A 299 18.28 11.21 2.87
C ALA A 299 19.81 11.17 2.89
N TYR A 300 20.43 10.24 2.15
CA TYR A 300 21.89 10.15 2.01
C TYR A 300 22.47 11.39 1.35
N LEU A 301 21.88 11.84 0.25
CA LEU A 301 22.32 13.04 -0.44
C LEU A 301 22.18 14.27 0.47
N LYS A 302 21.07 14.39 1.19
CA LYS A 302 20.84 15.49 2.14
C LYS A 302 21.84 15.48 3.30
N ALA A 303 22.15 14.30 3.86
CA ALA A 303 23.05 14.16 4.99
C ALA A 303 24.52 14.39 4.62
N ASN A 304 24.95 13.86 3.46
CA ASN A 304 26.36 13.85 3.08
C ASN A 304 26.74 14.99 2.10
N TYR A 305 25.76 15.55 1.39
CA TYR A 305 25.95 16.59 0.38
C TYR A 305 24.93 17.74 0.54
N PRO A 306 24.80 18.34 1.73
CA PRO A 306 23.73 19.31 2.03
C PRO A 306 23.76 20.58 1.15
N LEU A 307 24.91 20.92 0.56
CA LEU A 307 25.02 22.10 -0.32
C LEU A 307 24.39 21.87 -1.70
N TYR A 308 24.20 20.63 -2.09
CA TYR A 308 23.62 20.26 -3.38
C TYR A 308 22.14 19.83 -3.26
N PHE A 309 21.66 19.55 -2.05
CA PHE A 309 20.28 19.16 -1.77
C PHE A 309 19.39 20.40 -1.57
#